data_dcd25620750cec875e83e4b682cfdb32
#
_entry.id   dcd25620750cec875e83e4b682cfdb32
#
_cell.length_a   1.000
_cell.length_b   1.000
_cell.length_c   1.000
_cell.angle_alpha   90.00
_cell.angle_beta   90.00
_cell.angle_gamma   90.00
#
_symmetry.space_group_name_H-M   'P 1'
#
loop_
_entity.id
_entity.type
_entity.pdbx_description
1 polymer ?
#
loop_
_entity_poly.entity_id
_entity_poly.type
_entity_poly.pdbx_seq_one_letter_code
_entity_poly.pdbx_strand_id
1 'polypeptide(L)'
;MYPSPSSTPTVICPERGADSGLLDSAAAGSVRLSPHPAVESDQLLINPTQILWTPLAPLTLEWRGDVPIARDSGDIFFSTEDGLAESRYVFLEGNRLSERWRAQTTAQPFVIGEIGVGTGLNLCVTVAEWLTHRRPGATLHYVGLERAPFRPEDMRRALNHWPQLKPILNPLLARWPDPLPGCHRRYFPKWGLTLDLWWADATNALQDLASHGRAWIDAWYLDGFAPSREPGPWQQRLYDAMARLSQAKATFATFTAAGEVRRGLAKAGFEAHKRPGFGSKRNSLCGTINSARATAPAITPWDLNPAPRAPQQALVFGAGLAGAHAAFALARRGVAVTVLEAASVGSGGSSSLQGVTYTRLSHRHNPLTDFSLAGFSFAADHYEMLLGEGALTANEDIGLGGYVQLHEADEMLAHLREVLPLAPAFARTLSASEIAALTGLAPRCGGIHYLRGGWLMPAAVCHALLAHPLISLQTDCGPLSLRQGPGSGWQAVDVQGTVRAEADTVILATAHDTLQQPELEWLPLTAIRGQTTHLPTPPELAQLSVT
;
A
#
# COMPACT_ATOMS: atom_id res chain seq x y z
N MET A 1 -36.66 15.88 12.89
CA MET A 1 -36.45 16.63 11.64
C MET A 1 -35.25 17.52 11.85
N TYR A 2 -34.10 17.09 11.40
CA TYR A 2 -32.89 17.92 11.35
C TYR A 2 -32.88 18.61 9.97
N PRO A 3 -32.53 19.92 9.91
CA PRO A 3 -32.39 20.58 8.62
C PRO A 3 -31.17 20.00 7.91
N SER A 4 -31.31 19.66 6.62
CA SER A 4 -30.23 19.28 5.75
C SER A 4 -29.19 20.39 5.67
N PRO A 5 -27.89 20.13 5.95
CA PRO A 5 -26.84 21.11 5.74
C PRO A 5 -26.57 21.22 4.24
N SER A 6 -26.69 22.42 3.68
CA SER A 6 -26.13 22.75 2.37
C SER A 6 -24.62 22.62 2.44
N SER A 7 -24.07 21.63 1.75
CA SER A 7 -22.65 21.28 1.72
C SER A 7 -21.83 22.32 0.96
N THR A 8 -20.98 23.06 1.66
CA THR A 8 -19.99 23.93 1.03
C THR A 8 -18.63 23.77 1.70
N PRO A 9 -17.53 23.71 0.96
CA PRO A 9 -16.20 23.41 1.48
C PRO A 9 -15.65 24.56 2.34
N THR A 10 -14.97 24.20 3.41
CA THR A 10 -14.30 25.13 4.32
C THR A 10 -12.80 25.15 4.03
N VAL A 11 -12.24 26.34 3.90
CA VAL A 11 -10.79 26.53 3.77
C VAL A 11 -10.13 26.42 5.15
N ILE A 12 -9.21 25.46 5.31
CA ILE A 12 -8.42 25.31 6.55
C ILE A 12 -7.04 25.91 6.30
N CYS A 13 -6.69 26.98 7.03
CA CYS A 13 -5.35 27.54 7.06
C CYS A 13 -4.64 27.03 8.32
N PRO A 14 -3.48 26.36 8.25
CA PRO A 14 -2.73 25.99 9.44
C PRO A 14 -2.01 27.20 10.02
N GLU A 15 -2.33 27.55 11.27
CA GLU A 15 -1.56 28.54 12.00
C GLU A 15 -0.14 28.05 12.32
N ARG A 16 0.81 28.99 12.25
CA ARG A 16 2.21 28.79 12.61
C ARG A 16 2.34 28.48 14.10
N GLY A 17 2.89 27.33 14.45
CA GLY A 17 3.49 27.15 15.75
C GLY A 17 4.82 27.89 15.80
N ALA A 18 4.85 29.00 16.52
CA ALA A 18 6.05 29.72 16.83
C ALA A 18 6.78 29.11 18.04
N ASP A 19 8.11 29.16 17.95
CA ASP A 19 9.09 29.18 19.03
C ASP A 19 9.30 27.97 19.96
N SER A 20 10.46 27.42 19.68
CA SER A 20 11.31 26.70 20.64
C SER A 20 11.89 27.69 21.68
N GLY A 21 11.52 27.54 22.91
CA GLY A 21 12.12 28.22 24.05
C GLY A 21 12.12 27.34 25.28
N LEU A 22 13.30 26.79 25.60
CA LEU A 22 13.82 26.45 26.94
C LEU A 22 12.87 25.82 27.98
N LEU A 23 13.12 24.57 28.31
CA LEU A 23 13.11 24.13 29.70
C LEU A 23 14.21 23.07 29.91
N ASP A 24 15.20 23.48 30.65
CA ASP A 24 16.22 22.64 31.27
C ASP A 24 15.69 21.88 32.48
N SER A 25 16.32 20.74 32.73
CA SER A 25 16.44 20.00 33.96
C SER A 25 15.23 19.30 34.59
N ALA A 26 15.26 17.97 34.51
CA ALA A 26 15.22 17.14 35.73
C ALA A 26 15.67 15.70 35.43
N ALA A 27 16.52 15.18 36.28
CA ALA A 27 17.20 13.92 36.21
C ALA A 27 16.30 12.70 36.13
N ALA A 28 16.56 11.82 35.16
CA ALA A 28 16.09 10.45 35.17
C ALA A 28 17.25 9.51 34.75
N GLY A 29 17.39 8.44 35.48
CA GLY A 29 18.50 7.50 35.43
C GLY A 29 18.85 6.95 34.07
N SER A 30 20.10 7.07 33.68
CA SER A 30 20.66 6.54 32.45
C SER A 30 20.78 5.01 32.54
N VAL A 31 19.97 4.29 31.78
CA VAL A 31 20.28 2.92 31.39
C VAL A 31 21.33 3.01 30.28
N ARG A 32 22.57 2.69 30.62
CA ARG A 32 23.68 2.55 29.65
C ARG A 32 23.45 1.31 28.81
N LEU A 33 23.05 1.49 27.56
CA LEU A 33 23.19 0.46 26.54
C LEU A 33 24.65 0.40 26.10
N SER A 34 25.27 -0.76 26.24
CA SER A 34 26.62 -1.01 25.75
C SER A 34 26.65 -0.90 24.21
N PRO A 35 27.68 -0.29 23.63
CA PRO A 35 27.77 -0.21 22.17
C PRO A 35 28.09 -1.59 21.59
N HIS A 36 27.24 -2.06 20.68
CA HIS A 36 27.56 -3.21 19.85
C HIS A 36 28.67 -2.86 18.85
N PRO A 37 29.51 -3.83 18.46
CA PRO A 37 30.61 -3.59 17.54
C PRO A 37 30.05 -3.15 16.17
N ALA A 38 30.62 -2.07 15.66
CA ALA A 38 30.35 -1.55 14.33
C ALA A 38 30.70 -2.60 13.28
N VAL A 39 29.72 -2.96 12.48
CA VAL A 39 29.95 -3.63 11.19
C VAL A 39 30.42 -2.52 10.24
N GLU A 40 31.70 -2.56 9.91
CA GLU A 40 32.25 -1.73 8.82
C GLU A 40 31.57 -2.09 7.52
N SER A 41 30.63 -1.27 7.10
CA SER A 41 30.15 -1.21 5.74
C SER A 41 30.62 0.10 5.12
N ASP A 42 31.70 0.02 4.37
CA ASP A 42 32.10 1.04 3.41
C ASP A 42 31.03 1.14 2.29
N GLN A 43 29.90 1.70 2.63
CA GLN A 43 28.95 2.25 1.68
C GLN A 43 28.85 3.74 2.00
N LEU A 44 29.17 4.56 1.03
CA LEU A 44 28.87 5.98 1.00
C LEU A 44 27.46 6.20 1.56
N LEU A 45 27.36 6.50 2.85
CA LEU A 45 26.14 6.93 3.51
C LEU A 45 25.82 8.33 2.94
N ILE A 46 25.18 8.36 1.77
CA ILE A 46 24.49 9.56 1.33
C ILE A 46 23.46 9.82 2.42
N ASN A 47 23.62 10.93 3.12
CA ASN A 47 22.68 11.34 4.15
C ASN A 47 21.29 11.40 3.50
N PRO A 48 20.32 10.56 3.87
CA PRO A 48 19.01 10.49 3.18
C PRO A 48 18.29 11.83 3.17
N THR A 49 18.60 12.74 4.09
CA THR A 49 18.05 14.10 4.11
C THR A 49 18.59 15.02 3.01
N GLN A 50 19.58 14.57 2.22
CA GLN A 50 20.13 15.33 1.08
C GLN A 50 19.55 14.86 -0.26
N ILE A 51 18.82 13.73 -0.29
CA ILE A 51 18.20 13.24 -1.52
C ILE A 51 16.92 14.05 -1.78
N LEU A 52 16.85 14.67 -2.96
CA LEU A 52 15.64 15.35 -3.40
C LEU A 52 14.56 14.32 -3.77
N TRP A 53 13.33 14.58 -3.33
CA TRP A 53 12.20 13.74 -3.69
C TRP A 53 11.83 13.93 -5.17
N THR A 54 11.66 12.83 -5.89
CA THR A 54 11.22 12.83 -7.30
C THR A 54 10.29 11.67 -7.59
N PRO A 55 9.25 11.85 -8.42
CA PRO A 55 8.55 10.74 -9.03
C PRO A 55 9.49 9.88 -9.88
N LEU A 56 9.09 8.66 -10.17
CA LEU A 56 9.86 7.79 -11.05
C LEU A 56 9.75 8.27 -12.51
N ALA A 57 10.89 8.33 -13.17
CA ALA A 57 10.92 8.61 -14.60
C ALA A 57 10.24 7.45 -15.37
N PRO A 58 9.34 7.76 -16.32
CA PRO A 58 8.75 6.73 -17.16
C PRO A 58 9.80 6.08 -18.06
N LEU A 59 9.57 4.82 -18.41
CA LEU A 59 10.39 4.12 -19.42
C LEU A 59 10.36 4.87 -20.75
N THR A 60 11.53 4.98 -21.38
CA THR A 60 11.63 5.41 -22.76
C THR A 60 11.41 4.19 -23.67
N LEU A 61 10.28 4.19 -24.39
CA LEU A 61 9.85 3.07 -25.21
C LEU A 61 10.07 3.36 -26.70
N GLU A 62 10.51 2.34 -27.40
CA GLU A 62 10.37 2.20 -28.85
C GLU A 62 9.31 1.15 -29.15
N TRP A 63 8.67 1.25 -30.30
CA TRP A 63 7.58 0.35 -30.65
C TRP A 63 7.86 -0.36 -31.99
N ARG A 64 7.74 -1.66 -32.00
CA ARG A 64 7.70 -2.45 -33.21
C ARG A 64 6.29 -3.01 -33.39
N GLY A 65 5.47 -2.30 -34.17
CA GLY A 65 4.01 -2.50 -34.11
C GLY A 65 3.48 -2.13 -32.74
N ASP A 66 2.86 -3.09 -32.02
CA ASP A 66 2.37 -2.93 -30.64
C ASP A 66 3.30 -3.61 -29.61
N VAL A 67 4.46 -4.10 -30.00
CA VAL A 67 5.45 -4.66 -29.08
C VAL A 67 6.34 -3.54 -28.55
N PRO A 68 6.33 -3.26 -27.24
CA PRO A 68 7.22 -2.28 -26.64
C PRO A 68 8.64 -2.82 -26.50
N ILE A 69 9.60 -1.94 -26.71
CA ILE A 69 11.04 -2.20 -26.61
C ILE A 69 11.61 -1.13 -25.67
N ALA A 70 12.34 -1.53 -24.64
CA ALA A 70 13.06 -0.59 -23.80
C ALA A 70 14.22 0.01 -24.61
N ARG A 71 14.20 1.34 -24.85
CA ARG A 71 15.23 1.99 -25.69
C ARG A 71 16.64 1.78 -25.15
N ASP A 72 16.80 1.88 -23.82
CA ASP A 72 18.12 1.87 -23.18
C ASP A 72 18.78 0.48 -23.23
N SER A 73 18.01 -0.60 -23.07
CA SER A 73 18.52 -1.98 -23.10
C SER A 73 18.35 -2.66 -24.46
N GLY A 74 17.45 -2.15 -25.31
CA GLY A 74 17.02 -2.78 -26.55
C GLY A 74 16.28 -4.11 -26.31
N ASP A 75 15.80 -4.38 -25.10
CA ASP A 75 15.09 -5.60 -24.77
C ASP A 75 13.58 -5.47 -25.01
N ILE A 76 12.94 -6.58 -25.37
CA ILE A 76 11.49 -6.67 -25.58
C ILE A 76 10.80 -7.11 -24.30
N PHE A 77 9.58 -6.62 -24.05
CA PHE A 77 8.84 -6.94 -22.84
C PHE A 77 8.07 -8.27 -22.91
N PHE A 78 7.84 -8.81 -24.07
CA PHE A 78 7.23 -10.12 -24.28
C PHE A 78 7.56 -10.67 -25.66
N SER A 79 7.40 -11.99 -25.84
CA SER A 79 7.69 -12.66 -27.10
C SER A 79 6.85 -12.13 -28.25
N THR A 80 7.49 -11.88 -29.38
CA THR A 80 6.82 -11.51 -30.63
C THR A 80 6.10 -12.68 -31.30
N GLU A 81 6.36 -13.94 -30.89
CA GLU A 81 5.66 -15.12 -31.38
C GLU A 81 4.27 -15.23 -30.71
N ASP A 82 4.23 -15.35 -29.40
CA ASP A 82 3.01 -15.32 -28.58
C ASP A 82 3.37 -15.04 -27.12
N GLY A 83 3.32 -13.77 -26.70
CA GLY A 83 3.65 -13.36 -25.34
C GLY A 83 2.71 -13.91 -24.29
N LEU A 84 1.40 -14.08 -24.62
CA LEU A 84 0.42 -14.64 -23.68
C LEU A 84 0.69 -16.12 -23.41
N ALA A 85 0.95 -16.90 -24.47
CA ALA A 85 1.29 -18.30 -24.34
C ALA A 85 2.64 -18.48 -23.61
N GLU A 86 3.64 -17.61 -23.90
CA GLU A 86 4.90 -17.61 -23.16
C GLU A 86 4.69 -17.35 -21.66
N SER A 87 3.91 -16.33 -21.31
CA SER A 87 3.60 -16.01 -19.91
C SER A 87 2.96 -17.19 -19.17
N ARG A 88 1.97 -17.84 -19.78
CA ARG A 88 1.35 -19.06 -19.22
C ARG A 88 2.36 -20.18 -19.05
N TYR A 89 3.09 -20.50 -20.10
CA TYR A 89 4.04 -21.59 -20.08
C TYR A 89 5.16 -21.36 -19.06
N VAL A 90 5.82 -20.19 -19.10
CA VAL A 90 6.99 -19.93 -18.25
C VAL A 90 6.56 -19.79 -16.80
N PHE A 91 5.60 -18.90 -16.51
CA PHE A 91 5.34 -18.47 -15.12
C PHE A 91 4.25 -19.28 -14.44
N LEU A 92 3.11 -19.52 -15.08
CA LEU A 92 2.03 -20.25 -14.43
C LEU A 92 2.29 -21.76 -14.35
N GLU A 93 2.62 -22.39 -15.49
CA GLU A 93 2.94 -23.82 -15.52
C GLU A 93 4.28 -24.10 -14.82
N GLY A 94 5.28 -23.21 -15.00
CA GLY A 94 6.57 -23.31 -14.32
C GLY A 94 6.46 -23.35 -12.81
N ASN A 95 5.47 -22.66 -12.24
CA ASN A 95 5.12 -22.68 -10.82
C ASN A 95 3.98 -23.64 -10.46
N ARG A 96 3.39 -24.35 -11.42
CA ARG A 96 2.25 -25.29 -11.25
C ARG A 96 1.05 -24.63 -10.56
N LEU A 97 0.74 -23.38 -10.90
CA LEU A 97 -0.18 -22.56 -10.11
C LEU A 97 -1.61 -23.10 -10.14
N SER A 98 -2.14 -23.48 -11.30
CA SER A 98 -3.51 -23.97 -11.43
C SER A 98 -3.78 -25.20 -10.57
N GLU A 99 -2.80 -26.12 -10.43
CA GLU A 99 -2.90 -27.28 -9.54
C GLU A 99 -2.90 -26.84 -8.07
N ARG A 100 -1.96 -25.95 -7.71
CA ARG A 100 -1.78 -25.47 -6.34
C ARG A 100 -3.01 -24.72 -5.85
N TRP A 101 -3.63 -23.91 -6.68
CA TRP A 101 -4.85 -23.17 -6.34
C TRP A 101 -6.06 -24.09 -6.15
N ARG A 102 -6.20 -25.13 -6.97
CA ARG A 102 -7.26 -26.14 -6.77
C ARG A 102 -7.04 -26.95 -5.48
N ALA A 103 -5.79 -27.17 -5.10
CA ALA A 103 -5.41 -27.91 -3.90
C ALA A 103 -5.38 -27.06 -2.62
N GLN A 104 -5.49 -25.74 -2.72
CA GLN A 104 -5.42 -24.84 -1.58
C GLN A 104 -6.54 -25.10 -0.59
N THR A 105 -6.20 -25.44 0.66
CA THR A 105 -7.15 -25.73 1.73
C THR A 105 -7.11 -24.70 2.86
N THR A 106 -6.14 -23.80 2.84
CA THR A 106 -5.94 -22.80 3.89
C THR A 106 -6.73 -21.52 3.60
N ALA A 107 -7.16 -20.83 4.65
CA ALA A 107 -7.71 -19.47 4.56
C ALA A 107 -6.63 -18.41 4.28
N GLN A 108 -5.35 -18.78 4.34
CA GLN A 108 -4.24 -17.86 4.03
C GLN A 108 -4.25 -17.52 2.53
N PRO A 109 -3.94 -16.27 2.16
CA PRO A 109 -3.78 -15.90 0.76
C PRO A 109 -2.68 -16.73 0.10
N PHE A 110 -2.86 -17.09 -1.15
CA PHE A 110 -1.75 -17.57 -1.99
C PHE A 110 -0.94 -16.34 -2.44
N VAL A 111 0.36 -16.35 -2.24
CA VAL A 111 1.19 -15.16 -2.48
C VAL A 111 2.15 -15.37 -3.64
N ILE A 112 2.11 -14.46 -4.62
CA ILE A 112 3.03 -14.42 -5.75
C ILE A 112 3.89 -13.17 -5.64
N GLY A 113 5.22 -13.33 -5.78
CA GLY A 113 6.17 -12.23 -5.96
C GLY A 113 6.65 -12.16 -7.40
N GLU A 114 6.54 -11.02 -8.06
CA GLU A 114 7.06 -10.79 -9.41
C GLU A 114 8.14 -9.73 -9.41
N ILE A 115 9.26 -10.03 -10.04
CA ILE A 115 10.36 -9.10 -10.29
C ILE A 115 10.30 -8.66 -11.74
N GLY A 116 10.02 -7.37 -11.96
CA GLY A 116 9.78 -6.82 -13.29
C GLY A 116 8.33 -6.98 -13.74
N VAL A 117 7.44 -6.09 -13.30
CA VAL A 117 6.01 -6.09 -13.71
C VAL A 117 5.84 -5.73 -15.18
N GLY A 118 6.71 -4.85 -15.70
CA GLY A 118 6.72 -4.44 -17.08
C GLY A 118 5.34 -3.97 -17.57
N THR A 119 4.87 -4.59 -18.66
CA THR A 119 3.55 -4.28 -19.25
C THR A 119 2.35 -4.76 -18.42
N GLY A 120 2.58 -5.53 -17.34
CA GLY A 120 1.52 -6.17 -16.56
C GLY A 120 0.88 -7.39 -17.23
N LEU A 121 1.51 -7.95 -18.27
CA LEU A 121 0.98 -9.14 -18.96
C LEU A 121 0.87 -10.33 -18.01
N ASN A 122 1.93 -10.63 -17.25
CA ASN A 122 1.92 -11.74 -16.29
C ASN A 122 0.85 -11.55 -15.22
N LEU A 123 0.67 -10.34 -14.70
CA LEU A 123 -0.38 -10.02 -13.75
C LEU A 123 -1.77 -10.29 -14.35
N CYS A 124 -2.04 -9.79 -15.57
CA CYS A 124 -3.34 -10.00 -16.25
C CYS A 124 -3.62 -11.49 -16.49
N VAL A 125 -2.63 -12.23 -17.00
CA VAL A 125 -2.75 -13.68 -17.25
C VAL A 125 -2.94 -14.44 -15.93
N THR A 126 -2.20 -14.07 -14.89
CA THR A 126 -2.33 -14.68 -13.56
C THR A 126 -3.73 -14.49 -12.98
N VAL A 127 -4.27 -13.27 -13.04
CA VAL A 127 -5.62 -13.00 -12.54
C VAL A 127 -6.68 -13.75 -13.34
N ALA A 128 -6.57 -13.83 -14.67
CA ALA A 128 -7.50 -14.59 -15.51
C ALA A 128 -7.52 -16.08 -15.14
N GLU A 129 -6.34 -16.69 -14.99
CA GLU A 129 -6.21 -18.09 -14.59
C GLU A 129 -6.63 -18.33 -13.13
N TRP A 130 -6.32 -17.39 -12.23
CA TRP A 130 -6.77 -17.42 -10.84
C TRP A 130 -8.28 -17.49 -10.74
N LEU A 131 -9.00 -16.63 -11.46
CA LEU A 131 -10.45 -16.61 -11.47
C LEU A 131 -11.07 -17.92 -11.98
N THR A 132 -10.38 -18.62 -12.88
CA THR A 132 -10.81 -19.92 -13.44
C THR A 132 -10.57 -21.06 -12.45
N HIS A 133 -9.50 -21.00 -11.64
CA HIS A 133 -9.01 -22.16 -10.89
C HIS A 133 -9.09 -22.01 -9.38
N ARG A 134 -9.36 -20.79 -8.86
CA ARG A 134 -9.47 -20.57 -7.42
C ARG A 134 -10.66 -21.30 -6.81
N ARG A 135 -10.53 -21.70 -5.56
CA ARG A 135 -11.66 -22.18 -4.77
C ARG A 135 -12.52 -21.02 -4.26
N PRO A 136 -13.82 -21.24 -4.00
CA PRO A 136 -14.65 -20.24 -3.35
C PRO A 136 -14.01 -19.75 -2.03
N GLY A 137 -13.97 -18.45 -1.82
CA GLY A 137 -13.37 -17.83 -0.63
C GLY A 137 -11.84 -17.74 -0.62
N ALA A 138 -11.14 -18.41 -1.55
CA ALA A 138 -9.69 -18.26 -1.66
C ALA A 138 -9.29 -16.85 -2.09
N THR A 139 -8.16 -16.36 -1.57
CA THR A 139 -7.60 -15.05 -1.87
C THR A 139 -6.20 -15.15 -2.44
N LEU A 140 -5.87 -14.25 -3.35
CA LEU A 140 -4.56 -14.06 -3.97
C LEU A 140 -3.95 -12.76 -3.47
N HIS A 141 -2.67 -12.80 -3.10
CA HIS A 141 -1.87 -11.61 -2.87
C HIS A 141 -0.75 -11.57 -3.91
N TYR A 142 -0.78 -10.58 -4.79
CA TYR A 142 0.22 -10.38 -5.82
C TYR A 142 1.10 -9.19 -5.44
N VAL A 143 2.42 -9.42 -5.40
CA VAL A 143 3.45 -8.44 -5.04
C VAL A 143 4.33 -8.24 -6.26
N GLY A 144 4.11 -7.18 -6.99
CA GLY A 144 4.89 -6.82 -8.16
C GLY A 144 5.91 -5.74 -7.83
N LEU A 145 7.16 -5.91 -8.28
CA LEU A 145 8.25 -4.95 -8.10
C LEU A 145 8.66 -4.40 -9.47
N GLU A 146 8.66 -3.08 -9.62
CA GLU A 146 9.03 -2.40 -10.86
C GLU A 146 9.70 -1.05 -10.55
N ARG A 147 10.85 -0.78 -11.13
CA ARG A 147 11.56 0.48 -10.92
C ARG A 147 11.13 1.59 -11.87
N ALA A 148 10.56 1.24 -13.00
CA ALA A 148 10.15 2.18 -14.05
C ALA A 148 8.76 1.77 -14.58
N PRO A 149 7.66 2.09 -13.85
CA PRO A 149 6.33 1.63 -14.19
C PRO A 149 5.86 2.15 -15.55
N PHE A 150 5.19 1.28 -16.29
CA PHE A 150 4.52 1.66 -17.53
C PHE A 150 3.40 2.66 -17.26
N ARG A 151 3.19 3.56 -18.21
CA ARG A 151 1.99 4.40 -18.24
C ARG A 151 0.77 3.57 -18.63
N PRO A 152 -0.43 3.89 -18.11
CA PRO A 152 -1.66 3.17 -18.45
C PRO A 152 -1.94 3.10 -19.96
N GLU A 153 -1.64 4.16 -20.71
CA GLU A 153 -1.80 4.20 -22.15
C GLU A 153 -0.86 3.24 -22.89
N ASP A 154 0.39 3.14 -22.44
CA ASP A 154 1.38 2.22 -23.02
C ASP A 154 1.04 0.76 -22.73
N MET A 155 0.58 0.46 -21.49
CA MET A 155 0.06 -0.88 -21.14
C MET A 155 -1.14 -1.25 -21.99
N ARG A 156 -2.08 -0.31 -22.18
CA ARG A 156 -3.27 -0.54 -23.01
C ARG A 156 -2.87 -0.84 -24.45
N ARG A 157 -1.92 -0.11 -25.01
CA ARG A 157 -1.37 -0.35 -26.34
C ARG A 157 -0.70 -1.73 -26.43
N ALA A 158 0.21 -2.02 -25.52
CA ALA A 158 0.98 -3.27 -25.49
C ALA A 158 0.08 -4.52 -25.39
N LEU A 159 -0.99 -4.45 -24.57
CA LEU A 159 -1.87 -5.60 -24.30
C LEU A 159 -3.12 -5.66 -25.18
N ASN A 160 -3.27 -4.72 -26.15
CA ASN A 160 -4.42 -4.69 -27.05
C ASN A 160 -4.51 -5.92 -28.00
N HIS A 161 -3.39 -6.61 -28.20
CA HIS A 161 -3.33 -7.87 -28.97
C HIS A 161 -4.20 -8.99 -28.38
N TRP A 162 -4.47 -8.92 -27.06
CA TRP A 162 -5.20 -9.97 -26.35
C TRP A 162 -6.54 -9.45 -25.80
N PRO A 163 -7.58 -9.36 -26.65
CA PRO A 163 -8.90 -8.85 -26.24
C PRO A 163 -9.50 -9.59 -25.04
N GLN A 164 -9.17 -10.87 -24.86
CA GLN A 164 -9.61 -11.70 -23.74
C GLN A 164 -9.08 -11.22 -22.38
N LEU A 165 -8.02 -10.41 -22.34
CA LEU A 165 -7.50 -9.81 -21.12
C LEU A 165 -8.18 -8.50 -20.73
N LYS A 166 -8.98 -7.87 -21.61
CA LYS A 166 -9.65 -6.59 -21.34
C LYS A 166 -10.50 -6.58 -20.07
N PRO A 167 -11.23 -7.66 -19.71
CA PRO A 167 -12.01 -7.70 -18.45
C PRO A 167 -11.15 -7.58 -17.19
N ILE A 168 -9.86 -7.92 -17.28
CA ILE A 168 -8.88 -7.77 -16.21
C ILE A 168 -8.11 -6.46 -16.36
N LEU A 169 -7.62 -6.17 -17.55
CA LEU A 169 -6.79 -5.01 -17.84
C LEU A 169 -7.51 -3.68 -17.53
N ASN A 170 -8.75 -3.52 -18.00
CA ASN A 170 -9.45 -2.24 -17.83
C ASN A 170 -9.65 -1.84 -16.37
N PRO A 171 -10.13 -2.72 -15.45
CA PRO A 171 -10.21 -2.38 -14.03
C PRO A 171 -8.83 -2.13 -13.37
N LEU A 172 -7.77 -2.83 -13.82
CA LEU A 172 -6.41 -2.56 -13.34
C LEU A 172 -5.94 -1.17 -13.75
N LEU A 173 -6.10 -0.80 -15.03
CA LEU A 173 -5.70 0.51 -15.55
C LEU A 173 -6.49 1.66 -14.93
N ALA A 174 -7.76 1.46 -14.62
CA ALA A 174 -8.58 2.47 -13.96
C ALA A 174 -8.07 2.82 -12.54
N ARG A 175 -7.29 1.92 -11.93
CA ARG A 175 -6.74 2.07 -10.58
C ARG A 175 -5.21 1.92 -10.55
N TRP A 176 -4.56 2.08 -11.72
CA TRP A 176 -3.10 2.01 -11.81
C TRP A 176 -2.46 3.15 -11.02
N PRO A 177 -1.48 2.87 -10.17
CA PRO A 177 -0.88 3.90 -9.35
C PRO A 177 -0.08 4.93 -10.16
N ASP A 178 -0.05 6.16 -9.66
CA ASP A 178 0.89 7.17 -10.12
C ASP A 178 2.35 6.69 -9.95
N PRO A 179 3.30 7.18 -10.75
CA PRO A 179 4.71 6.77 -10.69
C PRO A 179 5.45 7.38 -9.49
N LEU A 180 4.90 7.19 -8.30
CA LEU A 180 5.48 7.66 -7.04
C LEU A 180 6.24 6.52 -6.38
N PRO A 181 7.48 6.76 -5.86
CA PRO A 181 8.22 5.72 -5.16
C PRO A 181 7.45 5.13 -3.98
N GLY A 182 7.59 3.83 -3.74
CA GLY A 182 6.99 3.15 -2.61
C GLY A 182 6.00 2.03 -2.98
N CYS A 183 5.26 1.56 -1.97
CA CYS A 183 4.27 0.50 -2.14
C CYS A 183 2.86 1.05 -2.39
N HIS A 184 2.23 0.58 -3.44
CA HIS A 184 0.88 0.96 -3.84
C HIS A 184 -0.06 -0.23 -3.74
N ARG A 185 -0.81 -0.32 -2.64
CA ARG A 185 -1.79 -1.38 -2.43
C ARG A 185 -3.11 -1.06 -3.12
N ARG A 186 -3.65 -2.06 -3.85
CA ARG A 186 -4.99 -2.06 -4.44
C ARG A 186 -5.72 -3.34 -4.04
N TYR A 187 -7.02 -3.24 -3.80
CA TYR A 187 -7.84 -4.40 -3.47
C TYR A 187 -8.96 -4.57 -4.49
N PHE A 188 -9.08 -5.76 -5.07
CA PHE A 188 -10.11 -6.13 -6.04
C PHE A 188 -11.00 -7.24 -5.45
N PRO A 189 -12.08 -6.88 -4.72
CA PRO A 189 -12.89 -7.86 -3.97
C PRO A 189 -13.50 -8.93 -4.87
N LYS A 190 -14.00 -8.57 -6.04
CA LYS A 190 -14.57 -9.52 -7.02
C LYS A 190 -13.58 -10.59 -7.45
N TRP A 191 -12.29 -10.30 -7.41
CA TRP A 191 -11.22 -11.22 -7.76
C TRP A 191 -10.61 -11.92 -6.53
N GLY A 192 -10.95 -11.48 -5.32
CA GLY A 192 -10.27 -11.88 -4.10
C GLY A 192 -8.78 -11.53 -4.14
N LEU A 193 -8.42 -10.45 -4.84
CA LEU A 193 -7.03 -10.03 -5.08
C LEU A 193 -6.65 -8.86 -4.20
N THR A 194 -5.54 -9.02 -3.46
CA THR A 194 -4.73 -7.92 -2.94
C THR A 194 -3.53 -7.76 -3.88
N LEU A 195 -3.35 -6.57 -4.44
CA LEU A 195 -2.26 -6.23 -5.33
C LEU A 195 -1.38 -5.18 -4.65
N ASP A 196 -0.10 -5.51 -4.43
CA ASP A 196 0.94 -4.58 -3.97
C ASP A 196 1.91 -4.33 -5.12
N LEU A 197 1.94 -3.12 -5.62
CA LEU A 197 2.89 -2.69 -6.63
C LEU A 197 3.97 -1.84 -5.94
N TRP A 198 5.18 -2.36 -5.92
CA TRP A 198 6.35 -1.67 -5.39
C TRP A 198 7.07 -0.96 -6.51
N TRP A 199 6.92 0.36 -6.55
CA TRP A 199 7.67 1.24 -7.44
C TRP A 199 9.04 1.52 -6.84
N ALA A 200 9.96 0.58 -7.01
CA ALA A 200 11.29 0.61 -6.38
C ALA A 200 12.26 -0.33 -7.10
N ASP A 201 13.56 -0.16 -6.82
CA ASP A 201 14.54 -1.20 -7.14
C ASP A 201 14.19 -2.51 -6.40
N ALA A 202 14.07 -3.59 -7.15
CA ALA A 202 13.59 -4.87 -6.63
C ALA A 202 14.51 -5.43 -5.53
N THR A 203 15.83 -5.27 -5.66
CA THR A 203 16.77 -5.78 -4.67
C THR A 203 16.63 -5.04 -3.35
N ASN A 204 16.55 -3.71 -3.40
CA ASN A 204 16.40 -2.89 -2.21
C ASN A 204 15.06 -3.15 -1.52
N ALA A 205 13.96 -3.19 -2.27
CA ALA A 205 12.62 -3.48 -1.75
C ALA A 205 12.53 -4.88 -1.11
N LEU A 206 13.09 -5.91 -1.76
CA LEU A 206 13.10 -7.25 -1.18
C LEU A 206 14.02 -7.38 0.03
N GLN A 207 15.13 -6.65 0.08
CA GLN A 207 15.99 -6.62 1.27
C GLN A 207 15.28 -5.97 2.46
N ASP A 208 14.56 -4.87 2.22
CA ASP A 208 13.73 -4.22 3.24
C ASP A 208 12.65 -5.17 3.74
N LEU A 209 11.83 -5.74 2.86
CA LEU A 209 10.82 -6.74 3.22
C LEU A 209 11.39 -7.94 3.97
N ALA A 210 12.58 -8.41 3.58
CA ALA A 210 13.25 -9.55 4.23
C ALA A 210 13.85 -9.19 5.59
N SER A 211 14.09 -7.93 5.89
CA SER A 211 14.59 -7.48 7.20
C SER A 211 13.55 -7.68 8.31
N HIS A 212 12.26 -7.68 7.98
CA HIS A 212 11.15 -7.90 8.90
C HIS A 212 10.85 -9.40 9.19
N GLY A 213 11.73 -10.30 8.75
CA GLY A 213 11.80 -11.67 9.25
C GLY A 213 10.69 -12.63 8.87
N ARG A 214 9.85 -12.32 7.87
CA ARG A 214 8.71 -13.17 7.50
C ARG A 214 8.90 -13.87 6.16
N ALA A 215 8.76 -15.22 6.16
CA ALA A 215 8.56 -16.01 4.96
C ALA A 215 7.05 -16.07 4.62
N TRP A 216 6.65 -15.59 3.44
CA TRP A 216 5.24 -15.47 3.07
C TRP A 216 4.94 -15.61 1.57
N ILE A 217 5.97 -15.70 0.72
CA ILE A 217 5.82 -15.86 -0.73
C ILE A 217 5.74 -17.35 -1.09
N ASP A 218 4.72 -17.73 -1.86
CA ASP A 218 4.49 -19.10 -2.33
C ASP A 218 5.10 -19.38 -3.70
N ALA A 219 5.14 -18.37 -4.57
CA ALA A 219 5.67 -18.49 -5.93
C ALA A 219 6.36 -17.22 -6.38
N TRP A 220 7.43 -17.36 -7.14
CA TRP A 220 8.19 -16.25 -7.71
C TRP A 220 8.15 -16.26 -9.23
N TYR A 221 7.93 -15.09 -9.82
CA TYR A 221 8.18 -14.78 -11.21
C TYR A 221 9.45 -13.93 -11.28
N LEU A 222 10.49 -14.44 -11.92
CA LEU A 222 11.69 -13.67 -12.18
C LEU A 222 11.63 -13.23 -13.63
N ASP A 223 11.03 -12.07 -13.87
CA ASP A 223 10.77 -11.48 -15.18
C ASP A 223 11.35 -10.06 -15.29
N GLY A 224 12.65 -9.99 -15.28
CA GLY A 224 13.39 -8.76 -15.60
C GLY A 224 14.03 -8.86 -16.98
N PHE A 225 14.65 -7.80 -17.43
CA PHE A 225 15.45 -7.85 -18.67
C PHE A 225 16.52 -8.93 -18.60
N ALA A 226 16.93 -9.44 -19.76
CA ALA A 226 17.93 -10.52 -19.82
C ALA A 226 19.19 -10.17 -19.02
N PRO A 227 19.76 -11.11 -18.23
CA PRO A 227 20.94 -10.83 -17.38
C PRO A 227 22.14 -10.23 -18.14
N SER A 228 22.27 -10.56 -19.43
CA SER A 228 23.31 -10.01 -20.31
C SER A 228 23.07 -8.55 -20.70
N ARG A 229 21.83 -8.03 -20.56
CA ARG A 229 21.47 -6.66 -20.91
C ARG A 229 21.35 -5.79 -19.67
N GLU A 230 20.84 -6.34 -18.58
CA GLU A 230 20.69 -5.66 -17.30
C GLU A 230 21.09 -6.59 -16.14
N PRO A 231 22.38 -6.63 -15.76
CA PRO A 231 22.85 -7.52 -14.70
C PRO A 231 22.43 -7.07 -13.30
N GLY A 232 21.97 -5.82 -13.12
CA GLY A 232 21.64 -5.23 -11.82
C GLY A 232 20.69 -6.07 -10.95
N PRO A 233 19.51 -6.49 -11.43
CA PRO A 233 18.57 -7.29 -10.66
C PRO A 233 19.03 -8.74 -10.40
N TRP A 234 19.99 -9.28 -11.19
CA TRP A 234 20.39 -10.69 -11.15
C TRP A 234 21.58 -10.95 -10.20
N GLN A 235 21.58 -10.29 -9.04
CA GLN A 235 22.65 -10.38 -8.04
C GLN A 235 22.31 -11.34 -6.91
N GLN A 236 23.34 -11.87 -6.23
CA GLN A 236 23.18 -12.82 -5.12
C GLN A 236 22.29 -12.28 -4.01
N ARG A 237 22.39 -11.00 -3.68
CA ARG A 237 21.58 -10.35 -2.63
C ARG A 237 20.06 -10.38 -2.94
N LEU A 238 19.67 -10.35 -4.22
CA LEU A 238 18.27 -10.54 -4.62
C LEU A 238 17.81 -11.96 -4.29
N TYR A 239 18.57 -12.98 -4.72
CA TYR A 239 18.22 -14.38 -4.48
C TYR A 239 18.20 -14.73 -2.98
N ASP A 240 19.10 -14.15 -2.21
CA ASP A 240 19.15 -14.33 -0.76
C ASP A 240 17.93 -13.70 -0.07
N ALA A 241 17.46 -12.53 -0.53
CA ALA A 241 16.24 -11.90 -0.05
C ALA A 241 15.01 -12.72 -0.44
N MET A 242 14.91 -13.19 -1.69
CA MET A 242 13.86 -14.11 -2.13
C MET A 242 13.79 -15.36 -1.25
N ALA A 243 14.94 -15.99 -0.97
CA ALA A 243 14.99 -17.19 -0.13
C ALA A 243 14.48 -16.94 1.30
N ARG A 244 14.77 -15.77 1.88
CA ARG A 244 14.26 -15.37 3.20
C ARG A 244 12.75 -15.14 3.21
N LEU A 245 12.22 -14.58 2.13
CA LEU A 245 10.78 -14.31 1.97
C LEU A 245 9.98 -15.54 1.54
N SER A 246 10.63 -16.60 1.07
CA SER A 246 9.99 -17.80 0.56
C SER A 246 9.47 -18.69 1.67
N GLN A 247 8.22 -19.12 1.56
CA GLN A 247 7.69 -20.21 2.37
C GLN A 247 8.37 -21.55 2.03
N ALA A 248 8.25 -22.52 2.92
CA ALA A 248 8.65 -23.88 2.60
C ALA A 248 7.88 -24.38 1.37
N LYS A 249 8.58 -24.99 0.42
CA LYS A 249 8.05 -25.47 -0.87
C LYS A 249 7.61 -24.33 -1.82
N ALA A 250 8.04 -23.09 -1.56
CA ALA A 250 7.84 -22.02 -2.53
C ALA A 250 8.56 -22.36 -3.85
N THR A 251 7.96 -21.95 -4.96
CA THR A 251 8.46 -22.22 -6.30
C THR A 251 8.98 -20.95 -6.97
N PHE A 252 9.78 -21.10 -8.00
CA PHE A 252 10.12 -19.99 -8.89
C PHE A 252 10.09 -20.44 -10.36
N ALA A 253 9.88 -19.50 -11.25
CA ALA A 253 10.04 -19.69 -12.69
C ALA A 253 10.63 -18.44 -13.33
N THR A 254 11.41 -18.64 -14.41
CA THR A 254 12.00 -17.56 -15.22
C THR A 254 12.22 -18.03 -16.64
N PHE A 255 12.14 -17.10 -17.58
CA PHE A 255 12.38 -17.35 -19.01
C PHE A 255 13.86 -17.64 -19.32
N THR A 256 14.79 -17.21 -18.46
CA THR A 256 16.23 -17.38 -18.69
C THR A 256 16.77 -18.71 -18.16
N ALA A 257 17.76 -19.27 -18.83
CA ALA A 257 18.51 -20.45 -18.38
C ALA A 257 20.00 -20.11 -18.15
N ALA A 258 20.35 -18.85 -17.96
CA ALA A 258 21.71 -18.39 -17.72
C ALA A 258 22.35 -19.13 -16.55
N GLY A 259 23.60 -19.57 -16.73
CA GLY A 259 24.31 -20.37 -15.73
C GLY A 259 24.56 -19.63 -14.42
N GLU A 260 24.78 -18.31 -14.49
CA GLU A 260 24.94 -17.44 -13.34
C GLU A 260 23.66 -17.36 -12.50
N VAL A 261 22.49 -17.19 -13.13
CA VAL A 261 21.17 -17.17 -12.45
C VAL A 261 20.94 -18.51 -11.75
N ARG A 262 21.17 -19.63 -12.44
CA ARG A 262 21.02 -20.96 -11.84
C ARG A 262 21.94 -21.18 -10.65
N ARG A 263 23.21 -20.77 -10.75
CA ARG A 263 24.17 -20.89 -9.63
C ARG A 263 23.80 -19.95 -8.46
N GLY A 264 23.36 -18.73 -8.75
CA GLY A 264 22.94 -17.76 -7.72
C GLY A 264 21.72 -18.27 -6.94
N LEU A 265 20.70 -18.77 -7.63
CA LEU A 265 19.52 -19.38 -7.00
C LEU A 265 19.90 -20.61 -6.17
N ALA A 266 20.78 -21.49 -6.70
CA ALA A 266 21.24 -22.67 -5.95
C ALA A 266 22.01 -22.27 -4.68
N LYS A 267 22.87 -21.25 -4.73
CA LYS A 267 23.59 -20.72 -3.58
C LYS A 267 22.62 -20.14 -2.53
N ALA A 268 21.50 -19.56 -2.97
CA ALA A 268 20.44 -19.07 -2.08
C ALA A 268 19.57 -20.19 -1.48
N GLY A 269 19.71 -21.44 -1.95
CA GLY A 269 19.00 -22.61 -1.42
C GLY A 269 17.84 -23.11 -2.28
N PHE A 270 17.68 -22.56 -3.51
CA PHE A 270 16.68 -23.07 -4.46
C PHE A 270 17.24 -24.26 -5.25
N GLU A 271 16.43 -25.27 -5.43
CA GLU A 271 16.70 -26.38 -6.36
C GLU A 271 16.23 -25.97 -7.75
N ALA A 272 17.19 -25.54 -8.61
CA ALA A 272 16.91 -24.99 -9.93
C ALA A 272 17.08 -26.06 -11.03
N HIS A 273 16.03 -26.27 -11.81
CA HIS A 273 15.98 -27.24 -12.89
C HIS A 273 15.77 -26.54 -14.24
N LYS A 274 16.41 -27.07 -15.29
CA LYS A 274 16.14 -26.67 -16.67
C LYS A 274 14.86 -27.36 -17.15
N ARG A 275 14.03 -26.61 -17.86
CA ARG A 275 12.92 -27.12 -18.66
C ARG A 275 13.02 -26.60 -20.09
N PRO A 276 12.35 -27.20 -21.08
CA PRO A 276 12.29 -26.63 -22.42
C PRO A 276 11.88 -25.17 -22.38
N GLY A 277 12.46 -24.33 -23.19
CA GLY A 277 12.07 -22.92 -23.35
C GLY A 277 10.78 -22.79 -24.17
N PHE A 278 10.24 -21.59 -24.25
CA PHE A 278 9.10 -21.28 -25.12
C PHE A 278 9.58 -20.77 -26.49
N GLY A 279 8.91 -21.16 -27.55
CA GLY A 279 9.23 -20.73 -28.93
C GLY A 279 10.67 -21.08 -29.32
N SER A 280 11.41 -20.09 -29.75
CA SER A 280 12.81 -20.24 -30.16
C SER A 280 13.80 -20.40 -28.98
N LYS A 281 13.38 -20.16 -27.74
CA LYS A 281 14.24 -20.30 -26.56
C LYS A 281 14.49 -21.77 -26.22
N ARG A 282 15.76 -22.19 -26.18
CA ARG A 282 16.14 -23.59 -25.92
C ARG A 282 15.73 -24.09 -24.54
N ASN A 283 15.93 -23.29 -23.51
CA ASN A 283 15.65 -23.66 -22.12
C ASN A 283 15.17 -22.45 -21.31
N SER A 284 14.39 -22.74 -20.26
CA SER A 284 14.01 -21.86 -19.14
C SER A 284 14.39 -22.53 -17.82
N LEU A 285 14.26 -21.82 -16.69
CA LEU A 285 14.46 -22.41 -15.35
C LEU A 285 13.16 -22.36 -14.56
N CYS A 286 12.95 -23.41 -13.77
CA CYS A 286 12.02 -23.44 -12.67
C CYS A 286 12.61 -24.21 -11.48
N GLY A 287 12.00 -24.12 -10.32
CA GLY A 287 12.50 -24.85 -9.16
C GLY A 287 11.73 -24.54 -7.89
N THR A 288 12.26 -25.05 -6.78
CA THR A 288 11.65 -24.93 -5.46
C THR A 288 12.69 -24.61 -4.40
N ILE A 289 12.23 -24.10 -3.26
CA ILE A 289 13.00 -24.06 -2.03
C ILE A 289 12.32 -24.97 -1.00
N ASN A 290 13.03 -25.97 -0.47
CA ASN A 290 12.42 -27.03 0.33
C ASN A 290 12.13 -26.62 1.78
N SER A 291 12.91 -25.70 2.33
CA SER A 291 12.75 -25.21 3.69
C SER A 291 12.74 -23.69 3.71
N ALA A 292 11.80 -23.10 4.47
CA ALA A 292 11.90 -21.69 4.81
C ALA A 292 13.20 -21.46 5.60
N ARG A 293 13.95 -20.40 5.28
CA ARG A 293 15.08 -20.01 6.12
C ARG A 293 14.56 -19.53 7.46
N ALA A 294 15.24 -19.91 8.53
CA ALA A 294 14.94 -19.39 9.86
C ALA A 294 14.96 -17.85 9.82
N THR A 295 13.89 -17.24 10.29
CA THR A 295 13.81 -15.80 10.45
C THR A 295 14.75 -15.38 11.58
N ALA A 296 15.46 -14.28 11.38
CA ALA A 296 16.20 -13.66 12.49
C ALA A 296 15.20 -13.24 13.59
N PRO A 297 15.54 -13.38 14.87
CA PRO A 297 14.69 -12.88 15.93
C PRO A 297 14.46 -11.37 15.74
N ALA A 298 13.28 -10.89 16.11
CA ALA A 298 12.96 -9.47 16.12
C ALA A 298 14.02 -8.67 16.89
N ILE A 299 14.56 -7.63 16.26
CA ILE A 299 15.63 -6.81 16.85
C ILE A 299 15.03 -5.69 17.70
N THR A 300 13.79 -5.30 17.42
CA THR A 300 13.12 -4.19 18.09
C THR A 300 11.76 -4.64 18.68
N PRO A 301 11.25 -3.96 19.73
CA PRO A 301 9.96 -4.32 20.34
C PRO A 301 8.76 -4.22 19.38
N TRP A 302 8.89 -3.46 18.30
CA TRP A 302 7.86 -3.29 17.28
C TRP A 302 8.02 -4.26 16.09
N ASP A 303 9.12 -5.01 15.99
CA ASP A 303 9.28 -6.12 15.05
C ASP A 303 8.57 -7.37 15.61
N LEU A 304 7.27 -7.33 15.63
CA LEU A 304 6.48 -8.43 16.17
C LEU A 304 6.38 -9.56 15.15
N ASN A 305 6.48 -10.79 15.65
CA ASN A 305 6.19 -11.95 14.84
C ASN A 305 4.75 -11.87 14.34
N PRO A 306 4.51 -12.11 13.04
CA PRO A 306 3.15 -12.12 12.52
C PRO A 306 2.33 -13.21 13.20
N ALA A 307 1.02 -12.96 13.33
CA ALA A 307 0.10 -13.97 13.83
C ALA A 307 0.24 -15.28 13.03
N PRO A 308 0.35 -16.43 13.69
CA PRO A 308 0.58 -17.71 13.03
C PRO A 308 -0.60 -18.17 12.17
N ARG A 309 -1.77 -17.56 12.36
CA ARG A 309 -3.01 -17.87 11.64
C ARG A 309 -3.73 -16.60 11.22
N ALA A 310 -4.44 -16.65 10.09
CA ALA A 310 -5.41 -15.62 9.74
C ALA A 310 -6.52 -15.63 10.80
N PRO A 311 -6.96 -14.44 11.29
CA PRO A 311 -8.05 -14.36 12.24
C PRO A 311 -9.35 -14.88 11.62
N GLN A 312 -10.16 -15.56 12.40
CA GLN A 312 -11.53 -15.94 12.02
C GLN A 312 -12.52 -14.92 12.58
N GLN A 313 -12.24 -14.41 13.77
CA GLN A 313 -13.01 -13.41 14.46
C GLN A 313 -12.10 -12.31 14.98
N ALA A 314 -12.54 -11.07 14.89
CA ALA A 314 -11.79 -9.93 15.40
C ALA A 314 -12.69 -9.01 16.27
N LEU A 315 -12.11 -8.50 17.36
CA LEU A 315 -12.64 -7.35 18.09
C LEU A 315 -11.95 -6.09 17.62
N VAL A 316 -12.72 -5.02 17.42
CA VAL A 316 -12.18 -3.69 17.17
C VAL A 316 -12.73 -2.74 18.23
N PHE A 317 -11.85 -2.12 18.99
CA PHE A 317 -12.21 -1.11 19.99
C PHE A 317 -12.11 0.28 19.35
N GLY A 318 -13.24 0.96 19.29
CA GLY A 318 -13.41 2.28 18.68
C GLY A 318 -14.01 2.22 17.26
N ALA A 319 -15.07 3.02 17.06
CA ALA A 319 -15.78 3.17 15.78
C ALA A 319 -15.47 4.52 15.09
N GLY A 320 -14.28 5.08 15.31
CA GLY A 320 -13.74 6.19 14.54
C GLY A 320 -13.17 5.72 13.20
N LEU A 321 -12.58 6.64 12.41
CA LEU A 321 -12.00 6.33 11.08
C LEU A 321 -11.04 5.14 11.12
N ALA A 322 -10.13 5.08 12.08
CA ALA A 322 -9.15 4.01 12.18
C ALA A 322 -9.82 2.64 12.40
N GLY A 323 -10.74 2.55 13.38
CA GLY A 323 -11.45 1.31 13.69
C GLY A 323 -12.40 0.87 12.59
N ALA A 324 -13.14 1.79 11.99
CA ALA A 324 -14.05 1.51 10.87
C ALA A 324 -13.30 0.97 9.65
N HIS A 325 -12.16 1.59 9.28
CA HIS A 325 -11.34 1.09 8.17
C HIS A 325 -10.71 -0.28 8.48
N ALA A 326 -10.23 -0.51 9.70
CA ALA A 326 -9.67 -1.79 10.12
C ALA A 326 -10.74 -2.89 10.08
N ALA A 327 -11.92 -2.63 10.65
CA ALA A 327 -13.05 -3.54 10.63
C ALA A 327 -13.46 -3.90 9.19
N PHE A 328 -13.62 -2.89 8.35
CA PHE A 328 -13.98 -3.08 6.94
C PHE A 328 -12.92 -3.88 6.17
N ALA A 329 -11.63 -3.58 6.39
CA ALA A 329 -10.54 -4.31 5.75
C ALA A 329 -10.52 -5.79 6.12
N LEU A 330 -10.81 -6.14 7.37
CA LEU A 330 -10.95 -7.51 7.84
C LEU A 330 -12.20 -8.18 7.27
N ALA A 331 -13.36 -7.51 7.36
CA ALA A 331 -14.64 -8.03 6.88
C ALA A 331 -14.62 -8.34 5.38
N ARG A 332 -14.01 -7.48 4.56
CA ARG A 332 -13.82 -7.75 3.12
C ARG A 332 -12.92 -8.96 2.82
N ARG A 333 -12.15 -9.44 3.79
CA ARG A 333 -11.33 -10.66 3.73
C ARG A 333 -12.02 -11.87 4.34
N GLY A 334 -13.30 -11.75 4.70
CA GLY A 334 -14.10 -12.84 5.24
C GLY A 334 -13.99 -13.04 6.76
N VAL A 335 -13.37 -12.11 7.48
CA VAL A 335 -13.28 -12.15 8.95
C VAL A 335 -14.56 -11.58 9.56
N ALA A 336 -15.17 -12.30 10.49
CA ALA A 336 -16.27 -11.75 11.31
C ALA A 336 -15.71 -10.74 12.32
N VAL A 337 -16.26 -9.53 12.35
CA VAL A 337 -15.74 -8.43 13.17
C VAL A 337 -16.81 -7.93 14.13
N THR A 338 -16.49 -7.83 15.41
CA THR A 338 -17.28 -7.10 16.38
C THR A 338 -16.60 -5.78 16.71
N VAL A 339 -17.27 -4.67 16.41
CA VAL A 339 -16.80 -3.31 16.76
C VAL A 339 -17.49 -2.85 18.02
N LEU A 340 -16.70 -2.45 19.01
CA LEU A 340 -17.15 -1.96 20.30
C LEU A 340 -16.79 -0.48 20.42
N GLU A 341 -17.80 0.37 20.56
CA GLU A 341 -17.65 1.83 20.68
C GLU A 341 -18.16 2.31 22.02
N ALA A 342 -17.38 3.12 22.70
CA ALA A 342 -17.71 3.61 24.03
C ALA A 342 -18.96 4.49 24.05
N ALA A 343 -19.14 5.31 23.03
CA ALA A 343 -20.28 6.22 22.88
C ALA A 343 -20.96 6.00 21.51
N SER A 344 -20.84 6.94 20.59
CA SER A 344 -21.42 6.85 19.24
C SER A 344 -20.35 6.82 18.14
N VAL A 345 -20.72 6.32 16.97
CA VAL A 345 -19.81 6.22 15.81
C VAL A 345 -19.17 7.58 15.50
N GLY A 346 -17.84 7.61 15.45
CA GLY A 346 -17.07 8.81 15.11
C GLY A 346 -17.07 9.91 16.16
N SER A 347 -17.55 9.68 17.39
CA SER A 347 -17.70 10.73 18.42
C SER A 347 -16.39 11.20 19.06
N GLY A 348 -15.30 10.43 18.92
CA GLY A 348 -13.97 10.77 19.46
C GLY A 348 -13.15 11.66 18.53
N GLY A 349 -11.91 11.26 18.24
CA GLY A 349 -10.99 11.99 17.34
C GLY A 349 -11.50 12.16 15.90
N SER A 350 -12.54 11.44 15.51
CA SER A 350 -13.23 11.53 14.22
C SER A 350 -14.51 12.38 14.23
N SER A 351 -14.71 13.21 15.26
CA SER A 351 -15.95 13.99 15.45
C SER A 351 -16.02 15.29 14.62
N SER A 352 -14.96 15.64 13.90
CA SER A 352 -15.01 16.81 13.02
C SER A 352 -16.09 16.65 11.96
N LEU A 353 -16.85 17.73 11.69
CA LEU A 353 -17.89 17.72 10.65
C LEU A 353 -17.28 17.48 9.27
N GLN A 354 -16.06 17.93 9.05
CA GLN A 354 -15.33 17.77 7.80
C GLN A 354 -13.86 17.39 8.08
N GLY A 355 -13.34 16.47 7.31
CA GLY A 355 -11.92 16.12 7.23
C GLY A 355 -11.39 16.36 5.83
N VAL A 356 -10.08 16.42 5.68
CA VAL A 356 -9.41 16.58 4.37
C VAL A 356 -8.52 15.37 4.12
N THR A 357 -8.71 14.72 2.98
CA THR A 357 -7.78 13.70 2.48
C THR A 357 -6.65 14.41 1.75
N TYR A 358 -5.50 14.52 2.41
CA TYR A 358 -4.36 15.27 1.89
C TYR A 358 -3.04 14.56 2.16
N THR A 359 -1.98 14.99 1.46
CA THR A 359 -0.60 14.61 1.74
C THR A 359 0.28 15.83 1.91
N ARG A 360 1.44 15.65 2.52
CA ARG A 360 2.47 16.69 2.61
C ARG A 360 3.67 16.24 1.79
N LEU A 361 3.87 16.91 0.67
CA LEU A 361 5.04 16.71 -0.15
C LEU A 361 6.20 17.54 0.40
N SER A 362 7.38 16.96 0.44
CA SER A 362 8.63 17.66 0.75
C SER A 362 9.55 17.59 -0.46
N HIS A 363 10.30 18.65 -0.72
CA HIS A 363 11.34 18.63 -1.74
C HIS A 363 12.51 17.71 -1.37
N ARG A 364 12.61 17.31 -0.11
CA ARG A 364 13.60 16.34 0.39
C ARG A 364 12.94 15.03 0.73
N HIS A 365 13.60 13.95 0.35
CA HIS A 365 13.17 12.61 0.71
C HIS A 365 13.27 12.41 2.23
N ASN A 366 12.21 11.90 2.84
CA ASN A 366 12.20 11.48 4.24
C ASN A 366 11.11 10.43 4.49
N PRO A 367 11.25 9.58 5.51
CA PRO A 367 10.28 8.50 5.79
C PRO A 367 8.85 8.98 6.03
N LEU A 368 8.68 10.17 6.60
CA LEU A 368 7.34 10.74 6.84
C LEU A 368 6.64 11.11 5.52
N THR A 369 7.39 11.66 4.55
CA THR A 369 6.87 11.93 3.20
C THR A 369 6.45 10.64 2.52
N ASP A 370 7.26 9.60 2.56
CA ASP A 370 6.94 8.30 1.95
C ASP A 370 5.70 7.67 2.56
N PHE A 371 5.60 7.68 3.90
CA PHE A 371 4.43 7.20 4.62
C PHE A 371 3.17 8.00 4.26
N SER A 372 3.28 9.34 4.25
CA SER A 372 2.18 10.24 3.91
C SER A 372 1.69 10.02 2.47
N LEU A 373 2.60 9.88 1.52
CA LEU A 373 2.27 9.62 0.11
C LEU A 373 1.61 8.26 -0.09
N ALA A 374 2.16 7.21 0.53
CA ALA A 374 1.57 5.88 0.47
C ALA A 374 0.15 5.85 1.08
N GLY A 375 -0.02 6.47 2.25
CA GLY A 375 -1.32 6.62 2.91
C GLY A 375 -2.32 7.42 2.07
N PHE A 376 -1.90 8.53 1.50
CA PHE A 376 -2.73 9.35 0.62
C PHE A 376 -3.14 8.61 -0.65
N SER A 377 -2.19 7.97 -1.34
CA SER A 377 -2.47 7.19 -2.56
C SER A 377 -3.48 6.06 -2.29
N PHE A 378 -3.33 5.38 -1.14
CA PHE A 378 -4.28 4.35 -0.73
C PHE A 378 -5.66 4.94 -0.39
N ALA A 379 -5.71 6.02 0.39
CA ALA A 379 -6.97 6.64 0.82
C ALA A 379 -7.76 7.21 -0.37
N ALA A 380 -7.09 7.92 -1.28
CA ALA A 380 -7.72 8.47 -2.48
C ALA A 380 -8.37 7.36 -3.33
N ASP A 381 -7.63 6.28 -3.63
CA ASP A 381 -8.17 5.13 -4.36
C ASP A 381 -9.31 4.44 -3.61
N HIS A 382 -9.21 4.32 -2.29
CA HIS A 382 -10.23 3.70 -1.46
C HIS A 382 -11.53 4.49 -1.43
N TYR A 383 -11.45 5.80 -1.28
CA TYR A 383 -12.64 6.67 -1.26
C TYR A 383 -13.30 6.81 -2.63
N GLU A 384 -12.51 6.86 -3.71
CA GLU A 384 -13.03 6.78 -5.08
C GLU A 384 -13.79 5.47 -5.31
N MET A 385 -13.28 4.35 -4.78
CA MET A 385 -13.96 3.06 -4.85
C MET A 385 -15.27 3.07 -4.06
N LEU A 386 -15.30 3.56 -2.81
CA LEU A 386 -16.53 3.64 -2.00
C LEU A 386 -17.59 4.51 -2.66
N LEU A 387 -17.17 5.63 -3.26
CA LEU A 387 -18.05 6.49 -4.05
C LEU A 387 -18.60 5.76 -5.28
N GLY A 388 -17.73 5.07 -6.02
CA GLY A 388 -18.12 4.29 -7.21
C GLY A 388 -19.03 3.09 -6.90
N GLU A 389 -18.95 2.52 -5.69
CA GLU A 389 -19.82 1.45 -5.18
C GLU A 389 -21.14 2.00 -4.61
N GLY A 390 -21.31 3.33 -4.52
CA GLY A 390 -22.50 3.97 -3.95
C GLY A 390 -22.59 3.88 -2.43
N ALA A 391 -21.48 3.57 -1.75
CA ALA A 391 -21.43 3.53 -0.30
C ALA A 391 -21.33 4.94 0.32
N LEU A 392 -20.90 5.91 -0.45
CA LEU A 392 -20.85 7.34 -0.12
C LEU A 392 -21.53 8.15 -1.22
N THR A 393 -22.10 9.30 -0.86
CA THR A 393 -22.77 10.22 -1.79
C THR A 393 -21.85 11.39 -2.13
N ALA A 394 -21.66 11.64 -3.43
CA ALA A 394 -20.85 12.77 -3.88
C ALA A 394 -21.47 14.11 -3.44
N ASN A 395 -20.63 15.03 -2.98
CA ASN A 395 -20.97 16.37 -2.51
C ASN A 395 -21.91 16.42 -1.28
N GLU A 396 -22.25 15.28 -0.70
CA GLU A 396 -22.94 15.17 0.59
C GLU A 396 -22.00 14.59 1.65
N ASP A 397 -21.45 13.41 1.40
CA ASP A 397 -20.56 12.70 2.32
C ASP A 397 -19.09 12.98 2.00
N ILE A 398 -18.77 13.22 0.72
CA ILE A 398 -17.41 13.35 0.22
C ILE A 398 -17.34 14.19 -1.06
N GLY A 399 -16.29 15.02 -1.18
CA GLY A 399 -15.95 15.76 -2.39
C GLY A 399 -14.52 15.46 -2.81
N LEU A 400 -14.35 14.77 -3.95
CA LEU A 400 -13.04 14.35 -4.47
C LEU A 400 -12.59 15.24 -5.64
N GLY A 401 -12.75 16.55 -5.52
CA GLY A 401 -12.36 17.53 -6.53
C GLY A 401 -10.86 17.93 -6.51
N GLY A 402 -10.04 17.24 -5.74
CA GLY A 402 -8.66 17.66 -5.47
C GLY A 402 -8.58 18.75 -4.40
N TYR A 403 -7.37 19.22 -4.15
CA TYR A 403 -7.14 20.32 -3.20
C TYR A 403 -5.90 21.13 -3.58
N VAL A 404 -5.86 22.38 -3.15
CA VAL A 404 -4.72 23.28 -3.33
C VAL A 404 -4.06 23.54 -1.99
N GLN A 405 -2.78 23.24 -1.91
CA GLN A 405 -1.95 23.57 -0.76
C GLN A 405 -1.07 24.77 -1.09
N LEU A 406 -1.27 25.89 -0.38
CA LEU A 406 -0.47 27.09 -0.55
C LEU A 406 0.93 26.93 0.08
N HIS A 407 1.94 27.45 -0.59
CA HIS A 407 3.33 27.41 -0.14
C HIS A 407 4.01 28.75 -0.36
N GLU A 408 4.60 29.29 0.71
CA GLU A 408 5.42 30.51 0.66
C GLU A 408 6.89 30.22 0.30
N ALA A 409 7.31 28.95 0.33
CA ALA A 409 8.70 28.56 0.09
C ALA A 409 8.98 28.36 -1.41
N ASP A 410 9.59 29.35 -2.04
CA ASP A 410 9.90 29.35 -3.48
C ASP A 410 10.87 28.23 -3.87
N GLU A 411 11.85 27.88 -3.03
CA GLU A 411 12.83 26.82 -3.31
C GLU A 411 12.15 25.45 -3.49
N MET A 412 11.20 25.12 -2.61
CA MET A 412 10.44 23.88 -2.70
C MET A 412 9.59 23.84 -3.97
N LEU A 413 8.88 24.92 -4.27
CA LEU A 413 8.04 25.01 -5.47
C LEU A 413 8.88 24.98 -6.75
N ALA A 414 10.09 25.55 -6.74
CA ALA A 414 11.00 25.50 -7.88
C ALA A 414 11.37 24.05 -8.23
N HIS A 415 11.82 23.27 -7.23
CA HIS A 415 12.13 21.86 -7.44
C HIS A 415 10.90 21.05 -7.89
N LEU A 416 9.76 21.22 -7.22
CA LEU A 416 8.54 20.47 -7.56
C LEU A 416 8.01 20.82 -8.96
N ARG A 417 8.22 22.05 -9.44
CA ARG A 417 7.85 22.45 -10.81
C ARG A 417 8.63 21.66 -11.86
N GLU A 418 9.87 21.30 -11.57
CA GLU A 418 10.71 20.50 -12.47
C GLU A 418 10.31 19.03 -12.49
N VAL A 419 9.95 18.45 -11.34
CA VAL A 419 9.77 16.99 -11.20
C VAL A 419 8.32 16.52 -11.30
N LEU A 420 7.32 17.30 -10.90
CA LEU A 420 5.91 16.90 -10.97
C LEU A 420 5.38 16.60 -12.38
N PRO A 421 5.93 17.17 -13.48
CA PRO A 421 5.56 16.74 -14.83
C PRO A 421 5.82 15.24 -15.12
N LEU A 422 6.61 14.53 -14.30
CA LEU A 422 6.77 13.08 -14.36
C LEU A 422 5.52 12.33 -13.85
N ALA A 423 4.72 12.96 -12.98
CA ALA A 423 3.49 12.41 -12.41
C ALA A 423 2.29 13.38 -12.58
N PRO A 424 1.89 13.70 -13.82
CA PRO A 424 0.92 14.77 -14.10
C PRO A 424 -0.50 14.50 -13.58
N ALA A 425 -0.84 13.24 -13.34
CA ALA A 425 -2.13 12.85 -12.76
C ALA A 425 -2.15 12.96 -11.22
N PHE A 426 -0.99 13.06 -10.59
CA PHE A 426 -0.86 13.21 -9.14
C PHE A 426 -1.01 14.66 -8.69
N ALA A 427 -0.15 15.56 -9.17
CA ALA A 427 -0.13 16.95 -8.75
C ALA A 427 0.59 17.87 -9.75
N ARG A 428 0.36 19.17 -9.61
CA ARG A 428 1.07 20.22 -10.36
C ARG A 428 1.30 21.44 -9.49
N THR A 429 2.36 22.18 -9.75
CA THR A 429 2.57 23.49 -9.13
C THR A 429 1.73 24.56 -9.84
N LEU A 430 1.18 25.49 -9.09
CA LEU A 430 0.45 26.64 -9.59
C LEU A 430 1.04 27.94 -9.03
N SER A 431 1.08 28.97 -9.87
CA SER A 431 1.31 30.36 -9.45
C SER A 431 0.09 30.91 -8.71
N ALA A 432 0.25 32.02 -8.01
CA ALA A 432 -0.86 32.72 -7.36
C ALA A 432 -1.98 33.10 -8.35
N SER A 433 -1.61 33.53 -9.58
CA SER A 433 -2.58 33.88 -10.63
C SER A 433 -3.34 32.66 -11.17
N GLU A 434 -2.69 31.51 -11.30
CA GLU A 434 -3.35 30.24 -11.70
C GLU A 434 -4.29 29.73 -10.62
N ILE A 435 -3.92 29.87 -9.34
CA ILE A 435 -4.81 29.52 -8.22
C ILE A 435 -6.01 30.47 -8.22
N ALA A 436 -5.80 31.77 -8.44
CA ALA A 436 -6.90 32.73 -8.54
C ALA A 436 -7.86 32.40 -9.69
N ALA A 437 -7.35 31.99 -10.83
CA ALA A 437 -8.17 31.56 -11.96
C ALA A 437 -8.95 30.28 -11.67
N LEU A 438 -8.36 29.34 -10.90
CA LEU A 438 -8.98 28.08 -10.54
C LEU A 438 -10.07 28.24 -9.46
N THR A 439 -9.83 29.09 -8.47
CA THR A 439 -10.64 29.18 -7.25
C THR A 439 -11.50 30.43 -7.14
N GLY A 440 -11.22 31.47 -7.93
CA GLY A 440 -11.81 32.79 -7.76
C GLY A 440 -11.25 33.59 -6.57
N LEU A 441 -10.30 33.01 -5.82
CA LEU A 441 -9.66 33.62 -4.65
C LEU A 441 -8.28 34.17 -5.04
N ALA A 442 -7.86 35.27 -4.44
CA ALA A 442 -6.57 35.89 -4.70
C ALA A 442 -5.54 35.55 -3.60
N PRO A 443 -4.83 34.40 -3.70
CA PRO A 443 -3.82 34.04 -2.71
C PRO A 443 -2.57 34.90 -2.86
N ARG A 444 -1.80 35.03 -1.77
CA ARG A 444 -0.54 35.79 -1.75
C ARG A 444 0.65 35.05 -2.35
N CYS A 445 0.56 33.73 -2.47
CA CYS A 445 1.65 32.84 -2.93
C CYS A 445 1.13 31.79 -3.88
N GLY A 446 2.06 31.08 -4.54
CA GLY A 446 1.77 29.90 -5.32
C GLY A 446 1.50 28.68 -4.43
N GLY A 447 1.33 27.52 -5.05
CA GLY A 447 1.06 26.31 -4.30
C GLY A 447 1.14 25.06 -5.16
N ILE A 448 0.67 23.96 -4.59
CA ILE A 448 0.57 22.66 -5.24
C ILE A 448 -0.92 22.29 -5.34
N HIS A 449 -1.38 22.01 -6.54
CA HIS A 449 -2.69 21.45 -6.80
C HIS A 449 -2.56 19.93 -6.92
N TYR A 450 -3.09 19.21 -5.95
CA TYR A 450 -3.23 17.76 -5.97
C TYR A 450 -4.55 17.42 -6.65
N LEU A 451 -4.52 16.55 -7.65
CA LEU A 451 -5.67 16.26 -8.51
C LEU A 451 -6.63 15.21 -7.92
N ARG A 452 -6.18 14.53 -6.86
CA ARG A 452 -6.96 13.54 -6.12
C ARG A 452 -7.07 13.96 -4.66
N GLY A 453 -7.98 13.31 -3.92
CA GLY A 453 -8.30 13.70 -2.55
C GLY A 453 -9.33 14.81 -2.51
N GLY A 454 -9.46 15.47 -1.37
CA GLY A 454 -10.47 16.48 -1.13
C GLY A 454 -11.04 16.38 0.27
N TRP A 455 -12.29 16.76 0.46
CA TRP A 455 -12.95 16.73 1.76
C TRP A 455 -13.86 15.50 1.93
N LEU A 456 -14.10 15.11 3.17
CA LEU A 456 -15.03 14.05 3.56
C LEU A 456 -15.68 14.36 4.90
N MET A 457 -16.87 13.79 5.14
CA MET A 457 -17.51 13.75 6.45
C MET A 457 -17.08 12.49 7.20
N PRO A 458 -16.24 12.58 8.26
CA PRO A 458 -15.69 11.41 8.94
C PRO A 458 -16.76 10.45 9.46
N ALA A 459 -17.84 10.98 10.03
CA ALA A 459 -18.94 10.16 10.53
C ALA A 459 -19.64 9.37 9.43
N ALA A 460 -19.93 9.99 8.27
CA ALA A 460 -20.53 9.31 7.13
C ALA A 460 -19.64 8.17 6.61
N VAL A 461 -18.34 8.41 6.50
CA VAL A 461 -17.36 7.38 6.14
C VAL A 461 -17.36 6.23 7.14
N CYS A 462 -17.35 6.52 8.45
CA CYS A 462 -17.41 5.46 9.48
C CYS A 462 -18.68 4.62 9.33
N HIS A 463 -19.84 5.25 9.18
CA HIS A 463 -21.12 4.53 9.00
C HIS A 463 -21.12 3.67 7.74
N ALA A 464 -20.66 4.19 6.61
CA ALA A 464 -20.57 3.45 5.36
C ALA A 464 -19.70 2.19 5.48
N LEU A 465 -18.54 2.31 6.13
CA LEU A 465 -17.62 1.20 6.33
C LEU A 465 -18.17 0.14 7.29
N LEU A 466 -18.84 0.58 8.37
CA LEU A 466 -19.40 -0.31 9.38
C LEU A 466 -20.68 -1.03 8.94
N ALA A 467 -21.29 -0.63 7.83
CA ALA A 467 -22.47 -1.29 7.26
C ALA A 467 -22.20 -2.65 6.60
N HIS A 468 -20.96 -3.13 6.60
CA HIS A 468 -20.61 -4.42 5.97
C HIS A 468 -21.26 -5.60 6.71
N PRO A 469 -21.83 -6.63 6.00
CA PRO A 469 -22.57 -7.73 6.63
C PRO A 469 -21.81 -8.57 7.67
N LEU A 470 -20.49 -8.62 7.59
CA LEU A 470 -19.64 -9.32 8.56
C LEU A 470 -19.19 -8.45 9.74
N ILE A 471 -19.73 -7.24 9.87
CA ILE A 471 -19.44 -6.34 10.99
C ILE A 471 -20.67 -6.25 11.90
N SER A 472 -20.47 -6.59 13.17
CA SER A 472 -21.43 -6.34 14.25
C SER A 472 -20.96 -5.13 15.05
N LEU A 473 -21.76 -4.08 15.09
CA LEU A 473 -21.47 -2.84 15.81
C LEU A 473 -22.25 -2.78 17.14
N GLN A 474 -21.56 -2.50 18.23
CA GLN A 474 -22.15 -2.18 19.54
C GLN A 474 -21.68 -0.78 19.95
N THR A 475 -22.61 0.13 20.17
CA THR A 475 -22.37 1.49 20.70
C THR A 475 -22.75 1.58 22.16
N ASP A 476 -22.46 2.71 22.78
CA ASP A 476 -22.78 3.00 24.18
C ASP A 476 -22.24 1.94 25.16
N CYS A 477 -21.11 1.34 24.83
CA CYS A 477 -20.50 0.30 25.66
C CYS A 477 -19.82 0.85 26.91
N GLY A 478 -19.56 2.16 26.97
CA GLY A 478 -18.74 2.77 28.00
C GLY A 478 -17.28 2.30 27.98
N PRO A 479 -16.51 2.50 29.04
CA PRO A 479 -15.13 2.02 29.13
C PRO A 479 -15.06 0.49 29.13
N LEU A 480 -14.19 -0.05 28.32
CA LEU A 480 -13.94 -1.48 28.21
C LEU A 480 -12.46 -1.78 28.48
N SER A 481 -12.21 -2.89 29.16
CA SER A 481 -10.88 -3.45 29.34
C SER A 481 -10.69 -4.69 28.48
N LEU A 482 -9.44 -4.95 28.10
CA LEU A 482 -9.04 -6.15 27.39
C LEU A 482 -8.52 -7.18 28.38
N ARG A 483 -8.97 -8.42 28.26
CA ARG A 483 -8.53 -9.54 29.09
C ARG A 483 -8.24 -10.75 28.23
N GLN A 484 -7.21 -11.51 28.59
CA GLN A 484 -6.97 -12.81 27.99
C GLN A 484 -8.11 -13.77 28.34
N GLY A 485 -8.72 -14.35 27.32
CA GLY A 485 -9.78 -15.34 27.46
C GLY A 485 -9.25 -16.77 27.58
N PRO A 486 -10.14 -17.76 27.67
CA PRO A 486 -9.75 -19.17 27.64
C PRO A 486 -9.00 -19.52 26.36
N GLY A 487 -7.87 -20.19 26.48
CA GLY A 487 -7.01 -20.52 25.34
C GLY A 487 -6.18 -19.30 24.87
N SER A 488 -6.13 -19.07 23.55
CA SER A 488 -5.38 -17.95 22.94
C SER A 488 -6.27 -16.76 22.54
N GLY A 489 -7.50 -16.73 22.99
CA GLY A 489 -8.47 -15.67 22.64
C GLY A 489 -8.42 -14.46 23.56
N TRP A 490 -9.15 -13.43 23.18
CA TRP A 490 -9.29 -12.17 23.90
C TRP A 490 -10.75 -11.89 24.25
N GLN A 491 -10.98 -11.28 25.39
CA GLN A 491 -12.28 -10.86 25.87
C GLN A 491 -12.32 -9.35 26.09
N ALA A 492 -13.36 -8.70 25.58
CA ALA A 492 -13.73 -7.34 25.95
C ALA A 492 -14.63 -7.40 27.20
N VAL A 493 -14.26 -6.69 28.26
CA VAL A 493 -14.94 -6.73 29.56
C VAL A 493 -15.34 -5.33 29.96
N ASP A 494 -16.59 -5.17 30.38
CA ASP A 494 -17.08 -3.89 30.90
C ASP A 494 -16.68 -3.64 32.38
N VAL A 495 -17.01 -2.46 32.89
CA VAL A 495 -16.65 -2.05 34.24
C VAL A 495 -17.33 -2.90 35.35
N GLN A 496 -18.35 -3.68 35.01
CA GLN A 496 -19.00 -4.64 35.89
C GLN A 496 -18.36 -6.03 35.85
N GLY A 497 -17.36 -6.23 34.99
CA GLY A 497 -16.70 -7.52 34.79
C GLY A 497 -17.43 -8.45 33.80
N THR A 498 -18.46 -7.95 33.11
CA THR A 498 -19.23 -8.73 32.13
C THR A 498 -18.50 -8.79 30.82
N VAL A 499 -18.36 -10.01 30.25
CA VAL A 499 -17.80 -10.19 28.92
C VAL A 499 -18.80 -9.73 27.86
N ARG A 500 -18.42 -8.73 27.09
CA ARG A 500 -19.25 -8.13 26.03
C ARG A 500 -19.05 -8.83 24.69
N ALA A 501 -17.82 -9.26 24.40
CA ALA A 501 -17.48 -9.98 23.18
C ALA A 501 -16.14 -10.73 23.34
N GLU A 502 -15.92 -11.72 22.46
CA GLU A 502 -14.70 -12.52 22.41
C GLU A 502 -14.21 -12.67 20.96
N ALA A 503 -12.90 -12.75 20.75
CA ALA A 503 -12.31 -13.06 19.45
C ALA A 503 -10.87 -13.61 19.60
N ASP A 504 -10.33 -14.14 18.49
CA ASP A 504 -8.94 -14.58 18.41
C ASP A 504 -7.95 -13.44 18.13
N THR A 505 -8.45 -12.28 17.72
CA THR A 505 -7.64 -11.10 17.38
C THR A 505 -8.31 -9.82 17.86
N VAL A 506 -7.50 -8.86 18.30
CA VAL A 506 -7.97 -7.54 18.78
C VAL A 506 -7.26 -6.43 18.01
N ILE A 507 -8.01 -5.40 17.66
CA ILE A 507 -7.50 -4.13 17.15
C ILE A 507 -7.93 -3.02 18.11
N LEU A 508 -6.97 -2.33 18.68
CA LEU A 508 -7.19 -1.15 19.51
C LEU A 508 -7.10 0.09 18.63
N ALA A 509 -8.23 0.75 18.40
CA ALA A 509 -8.37 1.97 17.62
C ALA A 509 -8.93 3.13 18.45
N THR A 510 -8.53 3.19 19.73
CA THR A 510 -9.05 4.07 20.77
C THR A 510 -8.25 5.37 20.93
N ALA A 511 -7.39 5.69 19.96
CA ALA A 511 -6.53 6.87 19.96
C ALA A 511 -5.74 7.01 21.29
N HIS A 512 -5.84 8.14 22.00
CA HIS A 512 -5.12 8.35 23.25
C HIS A 512 -5.57 7.41 24.38
N ASP A 513 -6.80 6.92 24.36
CA ASP A 513 -7.32 5.98 25.36
C ASP A 513 -6.64 4.61 25.29
N THR A 514 -5.89 4.34 24.22
CA THR A 514 -5.02 3.15 24.12
C THR A 514 -4.05 3.04 25.30
N LEU A 515 -3.57 4.17 25.83
CA LEU A 515 -2.68 4.21 27.00
C LEU A 515 -3.35 3.83 28.33
N GLN A 516 -4.67 3.71 28.35
CA GLN A 516 -5.40 3.22 29.53
C GLN A 516 -5.36 1.68 29.65
N GLN A 517 -4.86 1.00 28.62
CA GLN A 517 -4.62 -0.44 28.68
C GLN A 517 -3.26 -0.69 29.36
N PRO A 518 -3.21 -1.40 30.50
CA PRO A 518 -1.97 -1.57 31.28
C PRO A 518 -0.82 -2.17 30.50
N GLU A 519 -1.10 -3.06 29.55
CA GLU A 519 -0.10 -3.72 28.72
C GLU A 519 0.55 -2.78 27.69
N LEU A 520 0.00 -1.57 27.50
CA LEU A 520 0.41 -0.62 26.46
C LEU A 520 0.97 0.70 27.00
N GLU A 521 1.17 0.82 28.31
CA GLU A 521 1.75 2.01 28.96
C GLU A 521 3.16 2.36 28.43
N TRP A 522 3.86 1.37 27.90
CA TRP A 522 5.19 1.54 27.31
C TRP A 522 5.21 2.25 25.95
N LEU A 523 4.06 2.40 25.28
CA LEU A 523 3.97 3.06 23.99
C LEU A 523 4.31 4.56 24.13
N PRO A 524 5.22 5.10 23.30
CA PRO A 524 5.62 6.51 23.37
C PRO A 524 4.57 7.41 22.70
N LEU A 525 3.34 7.36 23.21
CA LEU A 525 2.22 8.16 22.70
C LEU A 525 2.05 9.43 23.54
N THR A 526 1.79 10.55 22.87
CA THR A 526 1.45 11.81 23.50
C THR A 526 0.08 12.26 23.04
N ALA A 527 -0.84 12.52 23.97
CA ALA A 527 -2.15 13.05 23.66
C ALA A 527 -2.03 14.53 23.25
N ILE A 528 -2.43 14.84 22.03
CA ILE A 528 -2.47 16.22 21.52
C ILE A 528 -3.93 16.58 21.27
N ARG A 529 -4.40 17.64 21.95
CA ARG A 529 -5.75 18.16 21.73
C ARG A 529 -5.78 18.99 20.45
N GLY A 530 -6.61 18.60 19.48
CA GLY A 530 -7.00 19.41 18.35
C GLY A 530 -8.29 20.18 18.63
N GLN A 531 -8.46 21.33 17.99
CA GLN A 531 -9.70 22.08 17.99
C GLN A 531 -9.97 22.61 16.58
N THR A 532 -11.20 22.43 16.10
CA THR A 532 -11.68 23.02 14.84
C THR A 532 -12.78 24.03 15.14
N THR A 533 -12.75 25.16 14.45
CA THR A 533 -13.81 26.18 14.51
C THR A 533 -14.58 26.15 13.21
N HIS A 534 -15.88 25.94 13.29
CA HIS A 534 -16.76 25.96 12.14
C HIS A 534 -17.38 27.35 11.99
N LEU A 535 -17.20 27.93 10.81
CA LEU A 535 -17.76 29.23 10.46
C LEU A 535 -18.81 29.05 9.35
N PRO A 536 -19.82 29.91 9.28
CA PRO A 536 -20.70 29.95 8.11
C PRO A 536 -19.89 30.20 6.85
N THR A 537 -20.19 29.45 5.79
CA THR A 537 -19.46 29.58 4.51
C THR A 537 -19.76 30.94 3.88
N PRO A 538 -18.76 31.80 3.65
CA PRO A 538 -18.95 33.04 2.90
C PRO A 538 -19.42 32.72 1.46
N PRO A 539 -20.22 33.61 0.84
CA PRO A 539 -20.74 33.38 -0.51
C PRO A 539 -19.65 33.17 -1.56
N GLU A 540 -18.50 33.79 -1.38
CA GLU A 540 -17.34 33.69 -2.27
C GLU A 540 -16.73 32.27 -2.27
N LEU A 541 -16.88 31.52 -1.17
CA LEU A 541 -16.38 30.16 -1.03
C LEU A 541 -17.41 29.11 -1.46
N ALA A 542 -18.69 29.51 -1.62
CA ALA A 542 -19.77 28.57 -1.93
C ALA A 542 -19.65 27.91 -3.32
N GLN A 543 -18.81 28.45 -4.19
CA GLN A 543 -18.64 27.95 -5.57
C GLN A 543 -17.29 27.26 -5.80
N LEU A 544 -16.50 27.03 -4.75
CA LEU A 544 -15.22 26.33 -4.89
C LEU A 544 -15.43 24.89 -5.36
N SER A 545 -14.74 24.53 -6.43
CA SER A 545 -14.71 23.16 -6.97
C SER A 545 -13.54 22.32 -6.43
N VAL A 546 -12.63 22.95 -5.68
CA VAL A 546 -11.46 22.32 -5.04
C VAL A 546 -11.44 22.66 -3.55
N THR A 547 -10.82 21.80 -2.76
CA THR A 547 -10.64 21.98 -1.31
C THR A 547 -9.44 22.84 -0.99
#